data_a18225889e085c1c95957442eb1c38a3
#
_entry.id   a18225889e085c1c95957442eb1c38a3
#
_cell.length_a   1.000
_cell.length_b   1.000
_cell.length_c   1.000
_cell.angle_alpha   90.00
_cell.angle_beta   90.00
_cell.angle_gamma   90.00
#
_symmetry.space_group_name_H-M   'P 1'
#
loop_
_entity.id
_entity.type
_entity.pdbx_description
1 polymer ?
#
loop_
_entity_poly.entity_id
_entity_poly.type
_entity_poly.pdbx_seq_one_letter_code
_entity_poly.pdbx_strand_id
1 'polypeptide(L)'
;MLKPEHISAYSLIIEEGTPFWNRFGEKNCSCGYTGPALPDEDTENKIYRFTRKFLQEQGFERYEISNYAKPGKACRHNIGYWTEVAYLGIGLGASSYMEGCRFTNERDLDKYLALDFGSEVPEERKAVTAWTVRLKLYL
;
A
#
# COMPACT_ATOMS: atom_id res chain seq x y z
N MET A 1 -10.53 -24.64 -11.49
CA MET A 1 -9.95 -24.11 -10.25
C MET A 1 -8.81 -23.18 -10.62
N LEU A 2 -8.79 -21.95 -10.08
CA LEU A 2 -7.68 -21.00 -10.29
C LEU A 2 -6.41 -21.55 -9.62
N LYS A 3 -5.28 -21.40 -10.31
CA LYS A 3 -3.95 -21.77 -9.78
C LYS A 3 -3.10 -20.49 -9.72
N PRO A 4 -3.28 -19.62 -8.71
CA PRO A 4 -2.53 -18.39 -8.62
C PRO A 4 -1.05 -18.70 -8.38
N GLU A 5 -0.18 -17.88 -8.96
CA GLU A 5 1.26 -17.92 -8.73
C GLU A 5 1.72 -16.84 -7.74
N HIS A 6 0.86 -15.86 -7.47
CA HIS A 6 1.08 -14.72 -6.60
C HIS A 6 -0.19 -14.39 -5.81
N ILE A 7 -0.04 -14.02 -4.54
CA ILE A 7 -1.13 -13.61 -3.64
C ILE A 7 -0.69 -12.37 -2.88
N SER A 8 -1.57 -11.36 -2.85
CA SER A 8 -1.46 -10.21 -1.98
C SER A 8 -2.47 -10.34 -0.85
N ALA A 9 -2.00 -10.38 0.40
CA ALA A 9 -2.84 -10.49 1.59
C ALA A 9 -2.53 -9.33 2.55
N TYR A 10 -3.36 -8.30 2.49
CA TYR A 10 -3.22 -7.10 3.30
C TYR A 10 -4.09 -7.15 4.54
N SER A 11 -3.59 -6.63 5.66
CA SER A 11 -4.46 -6.19 6.75
C SER A 11 -5.30 -5.01 6.29
N LEU A 12 -6.51 -4.88 6.82
CA LEU A 12 -7.38 -3.75 6.51
C LEU A 12 -6.76 -2.45 7.03
N ILE A 13 -6.50 -1.52 6.12
CA ILE A 13 -6.08 -0.16 6.47
C ILE A 13 -7.28 0.75 6.29
N ILE A 14 -7.62 1.51 7.34
CA ILE A 14 -8.73 2.46 7.31
C ILE A 14 -8.17 3.82 6.96
N GLU A 15 -8.46 4.29 5.75
CA GLU A 15 -7.97 5.55 5.23
C GLU A 15 -8.94 6.69 5.52
N GLU A 16 -8.41 7.85 5.90
CA GLU A 16 -9.17 9.08 6.13
C GLU A 16 -9.95 9.46 4.85
N GLY A 17 -11.17 9.98 5.04
CA GLY A 17 -12.05 10.35 3.94
C GLY A 17 -12.86 9.20 3.33
N THR A 18 -12.70 7.97 3.83
CA THR A 18 -13.48 6.81 3.37
C THR A 18 -14.71 6.55 4.25
N PRO A 19 -15.74 5.84 3.74
CA PRO A 19 -16.87 5.41 4.57
C PRO A 19 -16.45 4.55 5.78
N PHE A 20 -15.37 3.78 5.66
CA PHE A 20 -14.80 3.02 6.77
C PHE A 20 -14.19 3.92 7.84
N TRP A 21 -13.51 5.01 7.46
CA TRP A 21 -13.02 6.00 8.40
C TRP A 21 -14.14 6.65 9.21
N ASN A 22 -15.27 6.98 8.56
CA ASN A 22 -16.43 7.53 9.24
C ASN A 22 -17.04 6.55 10.26
N ARG A 23 -16.82 5.25 10.07
CA ARG A 23 -17.35 4.19 10.91
C ARG A 23 -16.40 3.75 12.01
N PHE A 24 -15.13 3.67 11.74
CA PHE A 24 -14.12 3.03 12.59
C PHE A 24 -12.90 3.93 12.89
N GLY A 25 -12.79 5.14 12.32
CA GLY A 25 -11.69 6.05 12.59
C GLY A 25 -11.70 6.58 14.02
N GLU A 26 -10.53 6.97 14.54
CA GLU A 26 -10.28 7.30 15.94
C GLU A 26 -11.28 8.29 16.59
N LYS A 27 -11.84 9.19 15.81
CA LYS A 27 -12.79 10.21 16.28
C LYS A 27 -14.26 9.75 16.28
N ASN A 28 -14.57 8.60 15.72
CA ASN A 28 -15.96 8.18 15.42
C ASN A 28 -16.40 6.91 16.13
N CYS A 29 -15.70 6.47 17.18
CA CYS A 29 -16.10 5.29 18.00
C CYS A 29 -17.50 5.39 18.64
N SER A 30 -18.23 6.48 18.44
CA SER A 30 -19.54 6.72 19.07
C SER A 30 -20.69 6.92 18.07
N CYS A 31 -20.52 6.67 16.78
CA CYS A 31 -21.53 6.96 15.78
C CYS A 31 -22.70 5.93 15.68
N GLY A 32 -22.97 5.19 16.73
CA GLY A 32 -24.13 4.27 16.77
C GLY A 32 -24.04 3.04 15.85
N TYR A 33 -22.84 2.70 15.39
CA TYR A 33 -22.63 1.47 14.62
C TYR A 33 -22.84 0.23 15.50
N THR A 34 -23.80 -0.61 15.12
CA THR A 34 -24.17 -1.85 15.85
C THR A 34 -23.64 -3.12 15.17
N GLY A 35 -22.82 -2.99 14.15
CA GLY A 35 -22.23 -4.13 13.44
C GLY A 35 -21.00 -4.72 14.16
N PRO A 36 -20.34 -5.73 13.55
CA PRO A 36 -19.16 -6.36 14.11
C PRO A 36 -18.05 -5.34 14.38
N ALA A 37 -17.39 -5.44 15.53
CA ALA A 37 -16.20 -4.68 15.84
C ALA A 37 -15.03 -5.14 14.95
N LEU A 38 -14.07 -4.25 14.73
CA LEU A 38 -12.79 -4.64 14.13
C LEU A 38 -12.04 -5.59 15.09
N PRO A 39 -11.20 -6.49 14.56
CA PRO A 39 -10.30 -7.27 15.38
C PRO A 39 -9.40 -6.35 16.21
N ASP A 40 -9.10 -6.76 17.42
CA ASP A 40 -8.05 -6.15 18.21
C ASP A 40 -6.66 -6.50 17.66
N GLU A 41 -5.64 -5.80 18.11
CA GLU A 41 -4.26 -5.96 17.66
C GLU A 41 -3.76 -7.40 17.81
N ASP A 42 -4.10 -8.07 18.92
CA ASP A 42 -3.72 -9.47 19.16
C ASP A 42 -4.37 -10.40 18.14
N THR A 43 -5.62 -10.16 17.80
CA THR A 43 -6.33 -10.93 16.79
C THR A 43 -5.80 -10.67 15.39
N GLU A 44 -5.49 -9.43 15.04
CA GLU A 44 -4.83 -9.09 13.78
C GLU A 44 -3.47 -9.78 13.64
N ASN A 45 -2.65 -9.77 14.70
CA ASN A 45 -1.38 -10.48 14.74
C ASN A 45 -1.54 -12.00 14.56
N LYS A 46 -2.58 -12.59 15.17
CA LYS A 46 -2.89 -14.03 14.97
C LYS A 46 -3.30 -14.32 13.53
N ILE A 47 -4.15 -13.48 12.94
CA ILE A 47 -4.58 -13.60 11.54
C ILE A 47 -3.36 -13.51 10.62
N TYR A 48 -2.48 -12.53 10.83
CA TYR A 48 -1.26 -12.36 10.03
C TYR A 48 -0.34 -13.59 10.09
N ARG A 49 -0.09 -14.10 11.31
CA ARG A 49 0.75 -15.31 11.50
C ARG A 49 0.12 -16.54 10.89
N PHE A 50 -1.20 -16.70 11.04
CA PHE A 50 -1.95 -17.81 10.43
C PHE A 50 -1.85 -17.74 8.91
N THR A 51 -2.13 -16.58 8.31
CA THR A 51 -2.07 -16.37 6.85
C THR A 51 -0.69 -16.71 6.30
N ARG A 52 0.36 -16.23 6.98
CA ARG A 52 1.74 -16.54 6.58
C ARG A 52 2.02 -18.05 6.59
N LYS A 53 1.66 -18.72 7.70
CA LYS A 53 1.88 -20.17 7.84
C LYS A 53 1.09 -20.94 6.80
N PHE A 54 -0.20 -20.65 6.66
CA PHE A 54 -1.07 -21.30 5.69
C PHE A 54 -0.56 -21.16 4.27
N LEU A 55 -0.17 -19.96 3.84
CA LEU A 55 0.35 -19.73 2.49
C LEU A 55 1.68 -20.44 2.27
N GLN A 56 2.55 -20.49 3.28
CA GLN A 56 3.81 -21.23 3.22
C GLN A 56 3.56 -22.75 3.02
N GLU A 57 2.60 -23.32 3.73
CA GLU A 57 2.19 -24.74 3.56
C GLU A 57 1.62 -25.01 2.17
N GLN A 58 1.03 -24.00 1.51
CA GLN A 58 0.57 -24.07 0.13
C GLN A 58 1.69 -23.79 -0.90
N GLY A 59 2.95 -23.65 -0.44
CA GLY A 59 4.12 -23.43 -1.28
C GLY A 59 4.27 -22.00 -1.80
N PHE A 60 3.71 -21.01 -1.11
CA PHE A 60 3.98 -19.60 -1.35
C PHE A 60 5.03 -19.08 -0.37
N GLU A 61 6.03 -18.38 -0.87
CA GLU A 61 7.06 -17.72 -0.07
C GLU A 61 6.71 -16.24 0.09
N ARG A 62 6.80 -15.73 1.33
CA ARG A 62 6.64 -14.30 1.57
C ARG A 62 7.92 -13.59 1.14
N TYR A 63 7.82 -12.64 0.21
CA TYR A 63 8.97 -11.88 -0.27
C TYR A 63 8.95 -10.39 0.16
N GLU A 64 7.82 -9.92 0.71
CA GLU A 64 7.69 -8.63 1.40
C GLU A 64 6.54 -8.73 2.43
N ILE A 65 6.05 -7.62 2.99
CA ILE A 65 5.13 -7.61 4.14
C ILE A 65 3.82 -8.34 3.83
N SER A 66 3.20 -8.04 2.70
CA SER A 66 1.84 -8.45 2.34
C SER A 66 1.77 -9.33 1.09
N ASN A 67 2.91 -9.58 0.44
CA ASN A 67 2.93 -10.28 -0.83
C ASN A 67 3.68 -11.61 -0.73
N TYR A 68 3.05 -12.62 -1.32
CA TYR A 68 3.48 -14.01 -1.34
C TYR A 68 3.50 -14.52 -2.78
N ALA A 69 4.48 -15.33 -3.12
CA ALA A 69 4.60 -15.87 -4.46
C ALA A 69 5.14 -17.30 -4.45
N LYS A 70 4.82 -18.07 -5.48
CA LYS A 70 5.53 -19.30 -5.77
C LYS A 70 7.00 -19.00 -6.09
N PRO A 71 7.94 -19.93 -5.89
CA PRO A 71 9.34 -19.74 -6.23
C PRO A 71 9.53 -19.17 -7.64
N GLY A 72 10.28 -18.07 -7.75
CA GLY A 72 10.53 -17.36 -9.01
C GLY A 72 9.36 -16.51 -9.54
N LYS A 73 8.23 -16.38 -8.82
CA LYS A 73 7.04 -15.63 -9.22
C LYS A 73 6.81 -14.34 -8.41
N ALA A 74 7.81 -13.89 -7.65
CA ALA A 74 7.74 -12.62 -6.95
C ALA A 74 7.57 -11.45 -7.94
N CYS A 75 6.71 -10.49 -7.60
CA CYS A 75 6.42 -9.34 -8.44
C CYS A 75 7.61 -8.36 -8.44
N ARG A 76 8.29 -8.25 -9.57
CA ARG A 76 9.43 -7.34 -9.73
C ARG A 76 9.07 -5.87 -9.47
N HIS A 77 7.87 -5.47 -9.84
CA HIS A 77 7.37 -4.12 -9.60
C HIS A 77 7.26 -3.84 -8.09
N ASN A 78 6.68 -4.76 -7.31
CA ASN A 78 6.59 -4.60 -5.86
C ASN A 78 7.97 -4.59 -5.19
N ILE A 79 8.89 -5.45 -5.65
CA ILE A 79 10.27 -5.45 -5.16
C ILE A 79 10.94 -4.09 -5.46
N GLY A 80 10.69 -3.51 -6.64
CA GLY A 80 11.23 -2.22 -7.04
C GLY A 80 10.91 -1.09 -6.05
N TYR A 81 9.72 -1.09 -5.43
CA TYR A 81 9.37 -0.11 -4.39
C TYR A 81 10.24 -0.25 -3.11
N TRP A 82 10.67 -1.47 -2.80
CA TRP A 82 11.51 -1.73 -1.63
C TRP A 82 13.00 -1.52 -1.87
N THR A 83 13.41 -1.59 -3.14
CA THR A 83 14.81 -1.45 -3.57
C THR A 83 15.11 -0.10 -4.21
N GLU A 84 14.20 0.87 -4.04
CA GLU A 84 14.35 2.25 -4.52
C GLU A 84 14.60 2.37 -6.04
N VAL A 85 14.04 1.44 -6.81
CA VAL A 85 14.06 1.54 -8.27
C VAL A 85 13.22 2.75 -8.71
N ALA A 86 13.80 3.62 -9.53
CA ALA A 86 13.08 4.77 -10.06
C ALA A 86 11.86 4.34 -10.87
N TYR A 87 10.74 5.03 -10.67
CA TYR A 87 9.50 4.82 -11.43
C TYR A 87 8.76 6.13 -11.67
N LEU A 88 8.04 6.19 -12.76
CA LEU A 88 7.19 7.32 -13.15
C LEU A 88 5.73 6.90 -13.06
N GLY A 89 4.97 7.60 -12.22
CA GLY A 89 3.52 7.47 -12.13
C GLY A 89 2.83 8.30 -13.21
N ILE A 90 1.91 7.69 -13.94
CA ILE A 90 1.16 8.33 -15.01
C ILE A 90 -0.31 8.39 -14.61
N GLY A 91 -0.92 9.57 -14.72
CA GLY A 91 -2.34 9.78 -14.44
C GLY A 91 -2.62 10.56 -13.15
N LEU A 92 -3.91 10.79 -12.90
CA LEU A 92 -4.44 11.49 -11.74
C LEU A 92 -3.98 10.85 -10.43
N GLY A 93 -3.37 11.64 -9.54
CA GLY A 93 -2.93 11.19 -8.22
C GLY A 93 -1.82 10.14 -8.22
N ALA A 94 -1.23 9.82 -9.39
CA ALA A 94 -0.17 8.82 -9.49
C ALA A 94 1.12 9.32 -8.84
N SER A 95 1.81 8.43 -8.12
CA SER A 95 3.08 8.75 -7.46
C SER A 95 4.26 8.31 -8.30
N SER A 96 5.34 9.08 -8.25
CA SER A 96 6.63 8.81 -8.88
C SER A 96 7.74 8.76 -7.84
N TYR A 97 8.83 8.07 -8.17
CA TYR A 97 10.06 8.12 -7.43
C TYR A 97 11.24 8.24 -8.39
N MET A 98 11.92 9.37 -8.35
CA MET A 98 13.07 9.66 -9.22
C MET A 98 14.09 10.50 -8.46
N GLU A 99 15.38 10.26 -8.68
CA GLU A 99 16.49 11.04 -8.09
C GLU A 99 16.40 11.19 -6.56
N GLY A 100 15.95 10.13 -5.86
CA GLY A 100 15.79 10.15 -4.41
C GLY A 100 14.57 10.94 -3.91
N CYS A 101 13.74 11.47 -4.81
CA CYS A 101 12.55 12.24 -4.48
C CYS A 101 11.27 11.50 -4.85
N ARG A 102 10.28 11.56 -3.95
CA ARG A 102 8.93 11.09 -4.23
C ARG A 102 8.02 12.28 -4.48
N PHE A 103 7.23 12.24 -5.54
CA PHE A 103 6.23 13.24 -5.87
C PHE A 103 4.96 12.59 -6.38
N THR A 104 3.86 13.30 -6.29
CA THR A 104 2.53 12.81 -6.68
C THR A 104 1.89 13.82 -7.62
N ASN A 105 1.25 13.32 -8.66
CA ASN A 105 0.47 14.14 -9.58
C ASN A 105 -0.76 14.73 -8.86
N GLU A 106 -1.34 15.79 -9.46
CA GLU A 106 -2.58 16.39 -8.97
C GLU A 106 -3.67 15.34 -8.72
N ARG A 107 -4.39 15.49 -7.60
CA ARG A 107 -5.44 14.55 -7.16
C ARG A 107 -6.84 15.04 -7.48
N ASP A 108 -7.01 16.35 -7.68
CA ASP A 108 -8.25 16.93 -8.11
C ASP A 108 -8.41 16.78 -9.62
N LEU A 109 -9.51 16.17 -10.05
CA LEU A 109 -9.73 15.86 -11.47
C LEU A 109 -9.79 17.10 -12.34
N ASP A 110 -10.48 18.14 -11.89
CA ASP A 110 -10.68 19.35 -12.68
C ASP A 110 -9.36 20.10 -12.84
N LYS A 111 -8.58 20.19 -11.78
CA LYS A 111 -7.22 20.74 -11.83
C LYS A 111 -6.31 19.91 -12.72
N TYR A 112 -6.36 18.56 -12.59
CA TYR A 112 -5.55 17.67 -13.41
C TYR A 112 -5.85 17.83 -14.90
N LEU A 113 -7.13 17.97 -15.27
CA LEU A 113 -7.53 18.18 -16.66
C LEU A 113 -7.17 19.58 -17.18
N ALA A 114 -7.02 20.57 -16.29
CA ALA A 114 -6.60 21.92 -16.63
C ALA A 114 -5.06 22.09 -16.73
N LEU A 115 -4.28 21.07 -16.35
CA LEU A 115 -2.81 21.13 -16.44
C LEU A 115 -2.35 21.21 -17.89
N ASP A 116 -1.47 22.17 -18.17
CA ASP A 116 -0.69 22.17 -19.40
C ASP A 116 0.54 21.28 -19.22
N PHE A 117 0.43 20.03 -19.69
CA PHE A 117 1.52 19.04 -19.58
C PHE A 117 2.82 19.41 -20.32
N GLY A 118 2.86 20.57 -20.97
CA GLY A 118 4.06 21.09 -21.63
C GLY A 118 4.94 22.01 -20.79
N SER A 119 4.46 22.54 -19.67
CA SER A 119 5.12 23.65 -19.00
C SER A 119 5.47 23.48 -17.52
N GLU A 120 4.93 22.53 -16.76
CA GLU A 120 5.18 22.49 -15.31
C GLU A 120 5.46 21.11 -14.74
N VAL A 121 6.54 21.05 -13.93
CA VAL A 121 6.89 19.93 -13.07
C VAL A 121 6.14 20.11 -11.73
N PRO A 122 5.49 19.08 -11.16
CA PRO A 122 4.78 19.18 -9.88
C PRO A 122 5.63 19.80 -8.77
N GLU A 123 5.10 20.81 -8.09
CA GLU A 123 5.84 21.58 -7.07
C GLU A 123 6.17 20.79 -5.79
N GLU A 124 5.45 19.76 -5.44
CA GLU A 124 5.70 19.00 -4.21
C GLU A 124 6.63 17.80 -4.44
N ARG A 125 7.94 18.04 -4.40
CA ARG A 125 8.94 16.99 -4.28
C ARG A 125 9.25 16.74 -2.80
N LYS A 126 8.87 15.59 -2.28
CA LYS A 126 9.27 15.16 -0.93
C LYS A 126 10.51 14.26 -1.04
N ALA A 127 11.62 14.73 -0.47
CA ALA A 127 12.81 13.89 -0.32
C ALA A 127 12.44 12.66 0.53
N VAL A 128 12.68 11.46 0.00
CA VAL A 128 12.50 10.21 0.74
C VAL A 128 13.81 9.96 1.49
N THR A 129 13.79 10.13 2.81
CA THR A 129 14.94 9.75 3.62
C THR A 129 15.00 8.23 3.74
N ALA A 130 16.20 7.67 3.68
CA ALA A 130 16.48 6.22 3.79
C ALA A 130 15.83 5.56 5.03
N TRP A 131 15.44 6.32 6.03
CA TRP A 131 14.75 5.88 7.24
C TRP A 131 13.34 5.38 6.97
N THR A 132 12.60 5.99 6.06
CA THR A 132 11.21 5.61 5.75
C THR A 132 11.13 4.24 5.08
N VAL A 133 12.16 3.85 4.35
CA VAL A 133 12.22 2.55 3.67
C VAL A 133 12.67 1.44 4.64
N ARG A 134 13.62 1.71 5.54
CA ARG A 134 14.11 0.71 6.51
C ARG A 134 13.06 0.28 7.54
N LEU A 135 12.19 1.18 8.01
CA LEU A 135 11.17 0.83 9.01
C LEU A 135 10.14 -0.19 8.47
N LYS A 136 9.95 -0.28 7.17
CA LYS A 136 9.01 -1.22 6.54
C LYS A 136 9.59 -2.63 6.32
N LEU A 137 10.89 -2.83 6.48
CA LEU A 137 11.55 -4.13 6.29
C LEU A 137 11.67 -4.96 7.58
N TYR A 138 11.42 -4.37 8.76
CA TYR A 138 11.63 -5.01 10.07
C TYR A 138 10.34 -5.32 10.85
N LEU A 139 9.16 -5.09 10.27
CA LEU A 139 7.87 -5.54 10.78
C LEU A 139 7.36 -6.71 9.93
#